data_12425c1c2c05cd8068f611b3aba49250
#
_entry.id   12425c1c2c05cd8068f611b3aba49250
#
_cell.length_a   1.000
_cell.length_b   1.000
_cell.length_c   1.000
_cell.angle_alpha   90.00
_cell.angle_beta   90.00
_cell.angle_gamma   90.00
#
_symmetry.space_group_name_H-M   'P 1'
#
loop_
_entity.id
_entity.type
_entity.pdbx_description
1 polymer ?
#
loop_
_entity_poly.entity_id
_entity_poly.type
_entity_poly.pdbx_seq_one_letter_code
_entity_poly.pdbx_strand_id
1 'polypeptide(L)'
;MKKVILGLVAITALVACSKDNGNDNSNSNGGLNNNGDPTIEQETFPKEITYKDKNGNIIMKSVYTIVGGKIAGWTWTSYEDEQVKSEKTIINYKGDLPEKELSPGQTETYTYEGNKLIKKIEEREREGSIRKTETTYTYEGNNISKIIEKKASKVYWNNNLVEATSFEESNFQYNGNLIVVNKTSYDELADKTKLNQEVSTVTYTVENGNLAKEEVTISPSHKVVTQYTYDNKKNPKSINLQKILYPDYFTNKNLSKNNLLTITETITENGKTEVKRGSYEYVYNGDYPTTVREFQERNGNRVLEETTEYKY
;
A
#
# COMPACT_ATOMS: atom_id res chain seq x y z
N MET A 1 29.89 -7.00 -6.92
CA MET A 1 28.64 -6.42 -7.45
C MET A 1 27.57 -6.67 -6.39
N LYS A 2 27.23 -5.67 -5.61
CA LYS A 2 26.19 -5.80 -4.55
C LYS A 2 24.83 -5.80 -5.24
N LYS A 3 24.13 -6.92 -5.18
CA LYS A 3 22.72 -6.99 -5.58
C LYS A 3 21.93 -6.16 -4.58
N VAL A 4 21.39 -5.03 -5.02
CA VAL A 4 20.34 -4.32 -4.29
C VAL A 4 19.07 -5.16 -4.47
N ILE A 5 18.76 -5.95 -3.46
CA ILE A 5 17.43 -6.54 -3.31
C ILE A 5 16.55 -5.39 -2.89
N LEU A 6 15.72 -4.92 -3.81
CA LEU A 6 14.63 -4.00 -3.48
C LEU A 6 13.67 -4.78 -2.57
N GLY A 7 13.83 -4.60 -1.27
CA GLY A 7 12.93 -5.16 -0.28
C GLY A 7 11.53 -4.62 -0.52
N LEU A 8 10.65 -5.51 -0.94
CA LEU A 8 9.22 -5.26 -0.95
C LEU A 8 8.83 -5.10 0.52
N VAL A 9 8.69 -3.87 0.97
CA VAL A 9 8.11 -3.60 2.29
C VAL A 9 6.67 -4.09 2.24
N ALA A 10 6.43 -5.25 2.81
CA ALA A 10 5.09 -5.76 3.03
C ALA A 10 4.40 -4.85 4.04
N ILE A 11 3.66 -3.87 3.56
CA ILE A 11 2.79 -3.06 4.40
C ILE A 11 1.62 -3.97 4.79
N THR A 12 1.66 -4.43 6.02
CA THR A 12 0.59 -5.23 6.62
C THR A 12 -0.17 -4.34 7.59
N ALA A 13 -1.43 -4.06 7.32
CA ALA A 13 -2.34 -3.46 8.28
C ALA A 13 -3.82 -3.86 8.05
N LEU A 14 -4.76 -3.53 8.86
CA LEU A 14 -5.83 -4.37 9.34
C LEU A 14 -7.08 -3.69 9.90
N VAL A 15 -8.19 -4.22 9.70
CA VAL A 15 -9.49 -4.50 10.31
C VAL A 15 -10.22 -3.61 11.29
N ALA A 16 -11.51 -3.63 11.26
CA ALA A 16 -12.42 -3.77 12.42
C ALA A 16 -13.86 -4.12 12.08
N CYS A 17 -14.57 -4.68 13.01
CA CYS A 17 -15.91 -5.21 12.92
C CYS A 17 -17.03 -4.31 13.41
N SER A 18 -18.20 -4.37 12.83
CA SER A 18 -19.47 -4.45 13.53
C SER A 18 -20.65 -4.76 12.61
N LYS A 19 -21.74 -5.12 13.21
CA LYS A 19 -22.93 -5.75 12.65
C LYS A 19 -23.99 -4.67 12.30
N ASP A 20 -24.66 -4.73 11.18
CA ASP A 20 -26.08 -4.98 11.13
C ASP A 20 -26.69 -5.06 9.71
N ASN A 21 -27.84 -5.68 9.66
CA ASN A 21 -28.62 -6.15 8.54
C ASN A 21 -29.11 -5.07 7.58
N GLY A 22 -29.17 -5.41 6.29
CA GLY A 22 -30.35 -5.02 5.55
C GLY A 22 -30.20 -4.51 4.13
N ASN A 23 -30.56 -5.37 3.23
CA ASN A 23 -31.23 -5.15 1.96
C ASN A 23 -30.45 -4.51 0.81
N ASP A 24 -30.06 -5.40 -0.09
CA ASP A 24 -29.63 -5.09 -1.45
C ASP A 24 -30.69 -4.35 -2.25
N ASN A 25 -30.30 -3.27 -2.88
CA ASN A 25 -30.83 -2.92 -4.18
C ASN A 25 -29.73 -2.24 -5.02
N SER A 26 -29.20 -3.04 -5.93
CA SER A 26 -28.16 -2.66 -6.86
C SER A 26 -28.70 -1.72 -7.93
N ASN A 27 -28.08 -0.56 -8.08
CA ASN A 27 -28.05 0.11 -9.37
C ASN A 27 -26.66 0.70 -9.59
N SER A 28 -25.95 0.08 -10.52
CA SER A 28 -24.56 0.35 -10.84
C SER A 28 -24.45 1.61 -11.70
N ASN A 29 -23.94 2.68 -11.10
CA ASN A 29 -23.22 3.71 -11.83
C ASN A 29 -21.81 3.77 -11.26
N GLY A 30 -20.81 3.55 -12.11
CA GLY A 30 -19.41 3.34 -11.74
C GLY A 30 -18.68 4.60 -11.25
N GLY A 31 -19.19 5.17 -10.16
CA GLY A 31 -18.41 6.10 -9.34
C GLY A 31 -17.88 5.33 -8.15
N LEU A 32 -16.70 5.66 -7.67
CA LEU A 32 -16.18 5.22 -6.38
C LEU A 32 -17.07 5.83 -5.30
N ASN A 33 -18.26 5.27 -5.10
CA ASN A 33 -19.15 5.66 -4.01
C ASN A 33 -18.58 5.10 -2.71
N ASN A 34 -17.69 5.85 -2.06
CA ASN A 34 -17.36 5.69 -0.65
C ASN A 34 -18.51 6.14 0.26
N ASN A 35 -19.77 5.98 -0.16
CA ASN A 35 -20.97 6.15 0.65
C ASN A 35 -21.26 4.90 1.46
N GLY A 36 -20.27 4.34 2.12
CA GLY A 36 -20.44 3.33 3.12
C GLY A 36 -19.93 3.94 4.42
N ASP A 37 -20.81 4.19 5.38
CA ASP A 37 -20.49 3.86 6.75
C ASP A 37 -19.79 2.50 6.67
N PRO A 38 -18.58 2.33 7.22
CA PRO A 38 -17.90 1.05 7.18
C PRO A 38 -18.71 0.05 8.01
N THR A 39 -19.76 -0.50 7.41
CA THR A 39 -20.42 -1.70 7.91
C THR A 39 -19.39 -2.79 7.73
N ILE A 40 -18.73 -3.05 8.82
CA ILE A 40 -17.69 -4.02 8.98
C ILE A 40 -18.36 -5.37 8.85
N GLU A 41 -18.36 -5.92 7.65
CA GLU A 41 -18.50 -7.37 7.54
C GLU A 41 -17.46 -7.97 8.48
N GLN A 42 -17.87 -8.93 9.29
CA GLN A 42 -16.97 -9.72 10.13
C GLN A 42 -16.11 -10.56 9.20
N GLU A 43 -15.15 -9.90 8.55
CA GLU A 43 -14.26 -10.53 7.60
C GLU A 43 -13.35 -11.50 8.34
N THR A 44 -13.25 -12.68 7.77
CA THR A 44 -12.35 -13.70 8.27
C THR A 44 -10.92 -13.26 7.93
N PHE A 45 -10.30 -12.51 8.83
CA PHE A 45 -8.92 -12.11 8.67
C PHE A 45 -7.97 -13.24 9.09
N PRO A 46 -6.88 -13.51 8.36
CA PRO A 46 -5.92 -14.53 8.75
C PRO A 46 -5.23 -14.17 10.07
N LYS A 47 -5.23 -15.09 11.04
CA LYS A 47 -4.50 -14.95 12.29
C LYS A 47 -3.00 -15.13 12.12
N GLU A 48 -2.60 -15.84 11.07
CA GLU A 48 -1.20 -16.08 10.75
C GLU A 48 -1.01 -16.02 9.25
N ILE A 49 0.06 -15.36 8.81
CA ILE A 49 0.54 -15.35 7.42
C ILE A 49 2.00 -15.81 7.43
N THR A 50 2.32 -16.85 6.66
CA THR A 50 3.67 -17.38 6.52
C THR A 50 4.14 -17.23 5.10
N TYR A 51 5.31 -16.65 4.92
CA TYR A 51 5.97 -16.47 3.61
C TYR A 51 7.13 -17.44 3.48
N LYS A 52 7.21 -18.11 2.34
CA LYS A 52 8.25 -19.10 2.02
C LYS A 52 8.94 -18.74 0.73
N ASP A 53 10.24 -18.94 0.68
CA ASP A 53 11.02 -18.81 -0.55
C ASP A 53 10.64 -19.88 -1.58
N LYS A 54 11.24 -19.81 -2.76
CA LYS A 54 11.06 -20.78 -3.85
C LYS A 54 11.43 -22.23 -3.48
N ASN A 55 12.23 -22.44 -2.43
CA ASN A 55 12.65 -23.75 -1.95
C ASN A 55 11.74 -24.27 -0.83
N GLY A 56 10.77 -23.49 -0.39
CA GLY A 56 9.85 -23.81 0.70
C GLY A 56 10.34 -23.43 2.10
N ASN A 57 11.51 -22.75 2.22
CA ASN A 57 12.01 -22.28 3.50
C ASN A 57 11.18 -21.07 3.97
N ILE A 58 10.84 -21.04 5.25
CA ILE A 58 10.14 -19.87 5.82
C ILE A 58 11.12 -18.70 5.86
N ILE A 59 10.74 -17.59 5.23
CA ILE A 59 11.50 -16.34 5.22
C ILE A 59 10.89 -15.30 6.16
N MET A 60 9.57 -15.33 6.33
CA MET A 60 8.86 -14.42 7.22
C MET A 60 7.55 -15.03 7.73
N LYS A 61 7.14 -14.65 8.93
CA LYS A 61 5.88 -15.02 9.54
C LYS A 61 5.27 -13.83 10.25
N SER A 62 3.97 -13.60 10.05
CA SER A 62 3.19 -12.58 10.76
C SER A 62 2.09 -13.25 11.56
N VAL A 63 1.99 -12.94 12.86
CA VAL A 63 0.94 -13.45 13.76
C VAL A 63 0.18 -12.25 14.29
N TYR A 64 -1.13 -12.24 14.10
CA TYR A 64 -2.01 -11.13 14.42
C TYR A 64 -2.73 -11.33 15.75
N THR A 65 -2.79 -10.26 16.55
CA THR A 65 -3.56 -10.20 17.80
C THR A 65 -4.88 -9.51 17.52
N ILE A 66 -5.99 -10.22 17.66
CA ILE A 66 -7.35 -9.70 17.43
C ILE A 66 -8.05 -9.57 18.77
N VAL A 67 -8.55 -8.38 19.10
CA VAL A 67 -9.29 -8.09 20.35
C VAL A 67 -10.58 -7.37 19.98
N GLY A 68 -11.72 -7.90 20.40
CA GLY A 68 -13.04 -7.32 20.10
C GLY A 68 -13.32 -7.17 18.60
N GLY A 69 -12.83 -8.13 17.80
CA GLY A 69 -12.96 -8.10 16.34
C GLY A 69 -12.01 -7.14 15.63
N LYS A 70 -11.16 -6.40 16.34
CA LYS A 70 -10.16 -5.49 15.80
C LYS A 70 -8.78 -6.07 15.94
N ILE A 71 -7.88 -5.78 15.00
CA ILE A 71 -6.49 -6.14 15.19
C ILE A 71 -5.81 -5.14 16.12
N ALA A 72 -5.51 -5.61 17.29
CA ALA A 72 -4.79 -4.85 18.31
C ALA A 72 -3.27 -4.79 18.04
N GLY A 73 -2.79 -5.56 17.08
CA GLY A 73 -1.39 -5.57 16.69
C GLY A 73 -0.97 -6.89 16.05
N TRP A 74 0.30 -7.00 15.73
CA TRP A 74 0.90 -8.22 15.18
C TRP A 74 2.35 -8.37 15.62
N THR A 75 2.84 -9.58 15.52
CA THR A 75 4.26 -9.89 15.62
C THR A 75 4.71 -10.41 14.27
N TRP A 76 5.70 -9.78 13.65
CA TRP A 76 6.37 -10.35 12.50
C TRP A 76 7.72 -10.95 12.90
N THR A 77 8.11 -12.05 12.29
CA THR A 77 9.37 -12.74 12.50
C THR A 77 10.01 -12.99 11.15
N SER A 78 11.23 -12.52 10.98
CA SER A 78 12.09 -12.79 9.81
C SER A 78 13.08 -13.90 10.14
N TYR A 79 13.39 -14.73 9.13
CA TYR A 79 14.28 -15.89 9.21
C TYR A 79 15.36 -15.77 8.14
N GLU A 80 16.15 -14.68 8.20
CA GLU A 80 17.22 -14.42 7.24
C GLU A 80 18.59 -14.78 7.83
N ASP A 81 19.46 -15.44 7.03
CA ASP A 81 20.87 -15.69 7.33
C ASP A 81 21.12 -16.33 8.72
N GLU A 82 20.35 -17.37 9.09
CA GLU A 82 20.40 -18.04 10.40
C GLU A 82 20.07 -17.13 11.59
N GLN A 83 19.65 -15.88 11.35
CA GLN A 83 19.19 -14.96 12.38
C GLN A 83 17.67 -14.89 12.39
N VAL A 84 17.09 -15.05 13.58
CA VAL A 84 15.67 -14.86 13.80
C VAL A 84 15.48 -13.48 14.46
N LYS A 85 14.81 -12.58 13.74
CA LYS A 85 14.40 -11.27 14.28
C LYS A 85 12.90 -11.26 14.44
N SER A 86 12.42 -10.81 15.59
CA SER A 86 11.00 -10.70 15.87
C SER A 86 10.69 -9.30 16.37
N GLU A 87 9.70 -8.66 15.75
CA GLU A 87 9.25 -7.32 16.13
C GLU A 87 7.74 -7.33 16.32
N LYS A 88 7.28 -6.58 17.33
CA LYS A 88 5.87 -6.47 17.66
C LYS A 88 5.36 -5.07 17.37
N THR A 89 4.24 -5.00 16.68
CA THR A 89 3.47 -3.78 16.46
C THR A 89 2.21 -3.81 17.31
N ILE A 90 1.83 -2.67 17.89
CA ILE A 90 0.61 -2.49 18.67
C ILE A 90 -0.19 -1.35 18.05
N ILE A 91 -1.50 -1.53 17.91
CA ILE A 91 -2.42 -0.48 17.46
C ILE A 91 -3.31 -0.07 18.63
N ASN A 92 -3.29 1.24 18.93
CA ASN A 92 -4.20 1.86 19.87
C ASN A 92 -5.37 2.48 19.10
N TYR A 93 -6.59 2.31 19.61
CA TYR A 93 -7.82 2.81 19.02
C TYR A 93 -8.49 3.85 19.89
N LYS A 94 -9.11 4.85 19.25
CA LYS A 94 -10.08 5.75 19.86
C LYS A 94 -11.44 5.49 19.22
N GLY A 95 -12.33 4.80 19.95
CA GLY A 95 -13.54 4.23 19.36
C GLY A 95 -13.17 3.18 18.32
N ASP A 96 -13.64 3.35 17.09
CA ASP A 96 -13.38 2.42 15.99
C ASP A 96 -12.18 2.82 15.11
N LEU A 97 -11.64 4.00 15.31
CA LEU A 97 -10.53 4.50 14.50
C LEU A 97 -9.18 4.24 15.19
N PRO A 98 -8.15 3.78 14.45
CA PRO A 98 -6.80 3.70 14.96
C PRO A 98 -6.28 5.11 15.30
N GLU A 99 -5.74 5.29 16.49
CA GLU A 99 -5.18 6.58 16.92
C GLU A 99 -3.65 6.56 16.82
N LYS A 100 -3.06 5.41 17.10
CA LYS A 100 -1.61 5.27 17.16
C LYS A 100 -1.17 3.84 16.85
N GLU A 101 -0.11 3.72 16.07
CA GLU A 101 0.62 2.48 15.84
C GLU A 101 2.01 2.58 16.45
N LEU A 102 2.43 1.55 17.17
CA LEU A 102 3.71 1.48 17.88
C LEU A 102 4.47 0.24 17.43
N SER A 103 5.63 0.46 16.83
CA SER A 103 6.61 -0.56 16.47
C SER A 103 7.98 -0.24 17.07
N PRO A 104 8.92 -1.17 17.18
CA PRO A 104 10.27 -0.88 17.64
C PRO A 104 10.92 0.23 16.80
N GLY A 105 11.30 1.34 17.46
CA GLY A 105 11.91 2.49 16.81
C GLY A 105 10.99 3.30 15.87
N GLN A 106 9.69 2.99 15.82
CA GLN A 106 8.72 3.71 14.98
C GLN A 106 7.41 3.94 15.70
N THR A 107 6.87 5.14 15.54
CA THR A 107 5.53 5.51 15.99
C THR A 107 4.78 6.18 14.84
N GLU A 108 3.56 5.74 14.58
CA GLU A 108 2.62 6.46 13.70
C GLU A 108 1.45 6.99 14.52
N THR A 109 1.06 8.24 14.26
CA THR A 109 -0.08 8.89 14.93
C THR A 109 -1.03 9.41 13.87
N TYR A 110 -2.33 9.18 14.06
CA TYR A 110 -3.38 9.45 13.09
C TYR A 110 -4.35 10.50 13.64
N THR A 111 -4.76 11.46 12.80
CA THR A 111 -5.76 12.47 13.12
C THR A 111 -6.89 12.42 12.10
N TYR A 112 -8.13 12.48 12.58
CA TYR A 112 -9.33 12.33 11.76
C TYR A 112 -10.23 13.54 11.87
N GLU A 113 -10.98 13.79 10.80
CA GLU A 113 -12.18 14.62 10.79
C GLU A 113 -13.38 13.71 10.42
N GLY A 114 -14.26 13.45 11.40
CA GLY A 114 -15.20 12.34 11.31
C GLY A 114 -14.46 11.02 11.13
N ASN A 115 -14.77 10.28 10.05
CA ASN A 115 -14.11 9.03 9.71
C ASN A 115 -12.99 9.20 8.65
N LYS A 116 -12.65 10.42 8.25
CA LYS A 116 -11.62 10.71 7.25
C LYS A 116 -10.29 10.98 7.90
N LEU A 117 -9.26 10.24 7.52
CA LEU A 117 -7.89 10.52 7.93
C LEU A 117 -7.43 11.82 7.28
N ILE A 118 -7.14 12.85 8.09
CA ILE A 118 -6.66 14.15 7.59
C ILE A 118 -5.17 14.36 7.80
N LYS A 119 -4.56 13.60 8.72
CA LYS A 119 -3.13 13.72 9.02
C LYS A 119 -2.57 12.44 9.59
N LYS A 120 -1.38 12.07 9.11
CA LYS A 120 -0.51 11.04 9.69
C LYS A 120 0.83 11.65 10.05
N ILE A 121 1.35 11.30 11.21
CA ILE A 121 2.71 11.64 11.65
C ILE A 121 3.43 10.31 11.88
N GLU A 122 4.54 10.12 11.20
CA GLU A 122 5.45 9.01 11.41
C GLU A 122 6.73 9.54 12.05
N GLU A 123 7.12 8.95 13.18
CA GLU A 123 8.38 9.24 13.87
C GLU A 123 9.21 7.95 13.92
N ARG A 124 10.41 8.00 13.33
CA ARG A 124 11.37 6.89 13.32
C ARG A 124 12.64 7.29 14.08
N GLU A 125 12.98 6.48 15.06
CA GLU A 125 14.28 6.58 15.73
C GLU A 125 15.33 5.80 14.92
N ARG A 126 16.40 6.49 14.55
CA ARG A 126 17.54 5.88 13.89
C ARG A 126 18.83 6.55 14.39
N GLU A 127 19.77 5.72 14.87
CA GLU A 127 21.09 6.19 15.33
C GLU A 127 21.02 7.36 16.34
N GLY A 128 20.04 7.27 17.28
CA GLY A 128 19.83 8.28 18.32
C GLY A 128 19.18 9.60 17.84
N SER A 129 18.73 9.65 16.59
CA SER A 129 17.97 10.79 16.05
C SER A 129 16.57 10.38 15.67
N ILE A 130 15.59 11.27 15.89
CA ILE A 130 14.20 11.07 15.47
C ILE A 130 14.00 11.74 14.11
N ARG A 131 13.62 10.96 13.12
CA ARG A 131 13.16 11.45 11.82
C ARG A 131 11.65 11.49 11.83
N LYS A 132 11.10 12.64 11.43
CA LYS A 132 9.66 12.86 11.38
C LYS A 132 9.21 13.08 9.94
N THR A 133 8.19 12.30 9.53
CA THR A 133 7.45 12.49 8.29
C THR A 133 6.02 12.88 8.66
N GLU A 134 5.50 13.93 8.04
CA GLU A 134 4.12 14.35 8.19
C GLU A 134 3.41 14.21 6.84
N THR A 135 2.28 13.49 6.82
CA THR A 135 1.42 13.35 5.65
C THR A 135 0.06 14.00 5.96
N THR A 136 -0.41 14.88 5.08
CA THR A 136 -1.73 15.50 5.16
C THR A 136 -2.59 15.07 3.99
N TYR A 137 -3.87 14.91 4.24
CA TYR A 137 -4.86 14.44 3.29
C TYR A 137 -5.98 15.48 3.15
N THR A 138 -6.32 15.84 1.93
CA THR A 138 -7.43 16.74 1.60
C THR A 138 -8.45 16.00 0.76
N TYR A 139 -9.74 16.31 0.97
CA TYR A 139 -10.84 15.62 0.31
C TYR A 139 -11.76 16.61 -0.40
N GLU A 140 -12.30 16.16 -1.53
CA GLU A 140 -13.46 16.75 -2.20
C GLU A 140 -14.62 15.76 -2.11
N GLY A 141 -15.64 16.09 -1.30
CA GLY A 141 -16.66 15.10 -0.91
C GLY A 141 -16.02 13.91 -0.20
N ASN A 142 -16.23 12.71 -0.69
CA ASN A 142 -15.65 11.49 -0.13
C ASN A 142 -14.33 11.07 -0.80
N ASN A 143 -13.95 11.71 -1.88
CA ASN A 143 -12.75 11.37 -2.61
C ASN A 143 -11.54 12.17 -2.09
N ILE A 144 -10.39 11.53 -2.02
CA ILE A 144 -9.14 12.23 -1.73
C ILE A 144 -8.80 13.13 -2.92
N SER A 145 -8.52 14.42 -2.66
CA SER A 145 -8.15 15.37 -3.72
C SER A 145 -6.65 15.70 -3.69
N LYS A 146 -6.03 15.65 -2.50
CA LYS A 146 -4.60 15.94 -2.36
C LYS A 146 -3.97 15.19 -1.20
N ILE A 147 -2.74 14.72 -1.43
CA ILE A 147 -1.83 14.23 -0.39
C ILE A 147 -0.57 15.10 -0.42
N ILE A 148 -0.11 15.53 0.74
CA ILE A 148 1.21 16.17 0.90
C ILE A 148 1.97 15.41 1.97
N GLU A 149 3.13 14.88 1.59
CA GLU A 149 4.12 14.37 2.53
C GLU A 149 5.26 15.39 2.66
N LYS A 150 5.70 15.63 3.89
CA LYS A 150 6.88 16.46 4.17
C LYS A 150 7.77 15.82 5.21
N LYS A 151 9.09 15.94 5.01
CA LYS A 151 10.11 15.45 5.93
C LYS A 151 11.34 16.35 5.89
N ALA A 152 12.05 16.45 7.01
CA ALA A 152 13.33 17.13 7.04
C ALA A 152 14.34 16.40 6.14
N SER A 153 15.12 17.17 5.38
CA SER A 153 16.14 16.69 4.46
C SER A 153 17.39 17.58 4.50
N LYS A 154 18.43 17.13 3.81
CA LYS A 154 19.63 17.94 3.53
C LYS A 154 19.95 17.84 2.05
N VAL A 155 20.23 18.97 1.43
CA VAL A 155 20.52 19.05 0.01
C VAL A 155 21.82 19.81 -0.24
N TYR A 156 22.49 19.51 -1.36
CA TYR A 156 23.64 20.31 -1.80
C TYR A 156 23.13 21.55 -2.53
N TRP A 157 23.48 22.73 -2.01
CA TRP A 157 23.18 24.02 -2.62
C TRP A 157 24.41 24.92 -2.54
N ASN A 158 24.82 25.48 -3.68
CA ASN A 158 26.02 26.32 -3.79
C ASN A 158 27.27 25.65 -3.16
N ASN A 159 27.49 24.36 -3.45
CA ASN A 159 28.57 23.52 -2.92
C ASN A 159 28.56 23.28 -1.39
N ASN A 160 27.49 23.63 -0.71
CA ASN A 160 27.31 23.37 0.72
C ASN A 160 26.14 22.39 0.96
N LEU A 161 26.25 21.58 2.00
CA LEU A 161 25.13 20.76 2.49
C LEU A 161 24.27 21.64 3.40
N VAL A 162 23.05 21.93 3.00
CA VAL A 162 22.12 22.81 3.71
C VAL A 162 20.86 22.05 4.14
N GLU A 163 20.26 22.50 5.25
CA GLU A 163 18.98 22.00 5.72
C GLU A 163 17.86 22.39 4.75
N ALA A 164 16.97 21.44 4.47
CA ALA A 164 15.81 21.63 3.62
C ALA A 164 14.62 20.84 4.16
N THR A 165 13.45 21.04 3.58
CA THR A 165 12.29 20.17 3.75
C THR A 165 11.94 19.54 2.40
N SER A 166 11.96 18.22 2.31
CA SER A 166 11.48 17.51 1.14
C SER A 166 9.95 17.43 1.17
N PHE A 167 9.35 17.69 0.03
CA PHE A 167 7.91 17.57 -0.21
C PHE A 167 7.63 16.57 -1.31
N GLU A 168 6.58 15.77 -1.11
CA GLU A 168 5.93 14.99 -2.15
C GLU A 168 4.44 15.36 -2.17
N GLU A 169 3.97 15.95 -3.27
CA GLU A 169 2.58 16.36 -3.46
C GLU A 169 1.93 15.45 -4.51
N SER A 170 0.75 14.92 -4.21
CA SER A 170 -0.08 14.17 -5.15
C SER A 170 -1.45 14.84 -5.25
N ASN A 171 -1.82 15.27 -6.46
CA ASN A 171 -3.13 15.88 -6.74
C ASN A 171 -3.95 14.91 -7.58
N PHE A 172 -5.15 14.58 -7.12
CA PHE A 172 -6.02 13.55 -7.67
C PHE A 172 -7.16 14.17 -8.47
N GLN A 173 -7.41 13.64 -9.66
CA GLN A 173 -8.53 14.01 -10.53
C GLN A 173 -9.28 12.74 -10.94
N TYR A 174 -10.61 12.74 -10.76
CA TYR A 174 -11.46 11.58 -11.01
C TYR A 174 -12.31 11.80 -12.25
N ASN A 175 -12.30 10.82 -13.15
CA ASN A 175 -13.13 10.78 -14.35
C ASN A 175 -13.70 9.35 -14.55
N GLY A 176 -14.84 9.08 -13.91
CA GLY A 176 -15.41 7.75 -13.87
C GLY A 176 -14.47 6.74 -13.20
N ASN A 177 -14.04 5.73 -13.93
CA ASN A 177 -13.10 4.71 -13.46
C ASN A 177 -11.61 5.10 -13.63
N LEU A 178 -11.34 6.26 -14.22
CA LEU A 178 -9.99 6.79 -14.39
C LEU A 178 -9.66 7.77 -13.25
N ILE A 179 -8.48 7.62 -12.69
CA ILE A 179 -7.93 8.53 -11.67
C ILE A 179 -6.58 8.99 -12.15
N VAL A 180 -6.45 10.29 -12.39
CA VAL A 180 -5.19 10.91 -12.78
C VAL A 180 -4.56 11.54 -11.56
N VAL A 181 -3.32 11.19 -11.28
CA VAL A 181 -2.55 11.73 -10.15
C VAL A 181 -1.33 12.47 -10.69
N ASN A 182 -1.33 13.78 -10.50
CA ASN A 182 -0.16 14.61 -10.78
C ASN A 182 0.69 14.67 -9.52
N LYS A 183 1.89 14.10 -9.59
CA LYS A 183 2.87 14.06 -8.51
C LYS A 183 3.95 15.11 -8.75
N THR A 184 4.30 15.82 -7.69
CA THR A 184 5.41 16.78 -7.70
C THR A 184 6.26 16.53 -6.46
N SER A 185 7.56 16.33 -6.63
CA SER A 185 8.53 16.28 -5.54
C SER A 185 9.48 17.47 -5.64
N TYR A 186 9.90 18.00 -4.52
CA TYR A 186 10.89 19.08 -4.44
C TYR A 186 11.47 19.20 -3.03
N ASP A 187 12.63 19.83 -2.94
CA ASP A 187 13.21 20.27 -1.68
C ASP A 187 13.01 21.78 -1.52
N GLU A 188 12.56 22.23 -0.35
CA GLU A 188 12.33 23.63 -0.04
C GLU A 188 13.33 24.11 1.03
N LEU A 189 14.07 25.16 0.71
CA LEU A 189 14.96 25.85 1.65
C LEU A 189 14.17 26.75 2.60
N ALA A 190 14.81 27.28 3.65
CA ALA A 190 14.20 28.16 4.63
C ALA A 190 13.65 29.47 4.00
N ASP A 191 14.26 29.96 2.94
CA ASP A 191 13.82 31.13 2.17
C ASP A 191 12.74 30.86 1.14
N LYS A 192 12.17 29.62 1.12
CA LYS A 192 11.16 29.14 0.18
C LYS A 192 11.67 28.84 -1.24
N THR A 193 12.98 28.87 -1.46
CA THR A 193 13.56 28.41 -2.73
C THR A 193 13.31 26.93 -2.91
N LYS A 194 12.73 26.53 -4.05
CA LYS A 194 12.50 25.12 -4.41
C LYS A 194 13.63 24.59 -5.28
N LEU A 195 14.14 23.44 -4.92
CA LEU A 195 15.23 22.72 -5.58
C LEU A 195 14.76 21.33 -6.00
N ASN A 196 15.48 20.69 -6.91
CA ASN A 196 15.28 19.29 -7.29
C ASN A 196 13.81 18.97 -7.67
N GLN A 197 13.13 19.90 -8.32
CA GLN A 197 11.72 19.72 -8.66
C GLN A 197 11.55 18.68 -9.76
N GLU A 198 10.79 17.64 -9.48
CA GLU A 198 10.39 16.61 -10.43
C GLU A 198 8.86 16.55 -10.51
N VAL A 199 8.36 16.30 -11.72
CA VAL A 199 6.92 16.15 -11.96
C VAL A 199 6.68 14.86 -12.72
N SER A 200 5.69 14.10 -12.30
CA SER A 200 5.23 12.91 -13.01
C SER A 200 3.72 12.82 -12.98
N THR A 201 3.16 12.11 -13.95
CA THR A 201 1.73 11.82 -13.98
C THR A 201 1.53 10.32 -13.95
N VAL A 202 0.65 9.87 -13.05
CA VAL A 202 0.22 8.48 -12.97
C VAL A 202 -1.28 8.43 -13.25
N THR A 203 -1.68 7.54 -14.14
CA THR A 203 -3.09 7.27 -14.44
C THR A 203 -3.44 5.86 -13.96
N TYR A 204 -4.43 5.77 -13.10
CA TYR A 204 -4.98 4.52 -12.62
C TYR A 204 -6.34 4.25 -13.26
N THR A 205 -6.58 3.00 -13.64
CA THR A 205 -7.91 2.52 -14.04
C THR A 205 -8.39 1.57 -12.95
N VAL A 206 -9.52 1.89 -12.32
CA VAL A 206 -10.12 1.06 -11.26
C VAL A 206 -11.43 0.48 -11.76
N GLU A 207 -11.56 -0.84 -11.75
CA GLU A 207 -12.72 -1.58 -12.24
C GLU A 207 -13.23 -2.53 -11.16
N ASN A 208 -14.51 -2.46 -10.82
CA ASN A 208 -15.15 -3.35 -9.84
C ASN A 208 -14.43 -3.39 -8.47
N GLY A 209 -13.79 -2.28 -8.06
CA GLY A 209 -13.01 -2.19 -6.82
C GLY A 209 -11.59 -2.77 -6.92
N ASN A 210 -11.11 -3.07 -8.13
CA ASN A 210 -9.76 -3.56 -8.40
C ASN A 210 -8.97 -2.55 -9.23
N LEU A 211 -7.69 -2.42 -8.97
CA LEU A 211 -6.76 -1.66 -9.81
C LEU A 211 -6.49 -2.47 -11.09
N ALA A 212 -7.13 -2.11 -12.21
CA ALA A 212 -6.99 -2.84 -13.46
C ALA A 212 -5.75 -2.43 -14.25
N LYS A 213 -5.35 -1.15 -14.16
CA LYS A 213 -4.20 -0.62 -14.89
C LYS A 213 -3.57 0.55 -14.14
N GLU A 214 -2.26 0.61 -14.21
CA GLU A 214 -1.44 1.76 -13.84
C GLU A 214 -0.60 2.20 -15.03
N GLU A 215 -0.53 3.50 -15.28
CA GLU A 215 0.26 4.09 -16.34
C GLU A 215 1.05 5.27 -15.79
N VAL A 216 2.37 5.13 -15.77
CA VAL A 216 3.30 6.16 -15.31
C VAL A 216 3.99 6.79 -16.50
N THR A 217 3.85 8.09 -16.67
CA THR A 217 4.59 8.88 -17.66
C THR A 217 5.66 9.70 -16.93
N ILE A 218 6.91 9.33 -17.11
CA ILE A 218 8.07 10.00 -16.53
C ILE A 218 8.57 11.08 -17.46
N SER A 219 8.60 10.79 -18.76
CA SER A 219 8.95 11.71 -19.83
C SER A 219 8.27 11.28 -21.13
N PRO A 220 8.27 12.11 -22.20
CA PRO A 220 7.72 11.71 -23.50
C PRO A 220 8.34 10.43 -24.09
N SER A 221 9.58 10.11 -23.70
CA SER A 221 10.30 8.92 -24.16
C SER A 221 10.33 7.79 -23.11
N HIS A 222 9.80 7.99 -21.90
CA HIS A 222 9.83 6.99 -20.83
C HIS A 222 8.43 6.83 -20.20
N LYS A 223 7.82 5.68 -20.49
CA LYS A 223 6.49 5.30 -20.02
C LYS A 223 6.50 3.88 -19.49
N VAL A 224 5.83 3.66 -18.37
CA VAL A 224 5.57 2.33 -17.78
C VAL A 224 4.08 2.11 -17.75
N VAL A 225 3.63 0.97 -18.26
CA VAL A 225 2.23 0.54 -18.21
C VAL A 225 2.17 -0.82 -17.52
N THR A 226 1.44 -0.90 -16.42
CA THR A 226 1.20 -2.16 -15.71
C THR A 226 -0.28 -2.50 -15.77
N GLN A 227 -0.59 -3.71 -16.20
CA GLN A 227 -1.94 -4.27 -16.28
C GLN A 227 -2.09 -5.40 -15.28
N TYR A 228 -3.26 -5.49 -14.65
CA TYR A 228 -3.58 -6.44 -13.62
C TYR A 228 -4.85 -7.20 -13.96
N THR A 229 -4.89 -8.49 -13.65
CA THR A 229 -6.12 -9.27 -13.70
C THR A 229 -6.40 -9.90 -12.34
N TYR A 230 -7.66 -10.16 -12.05
CA TYR A 230 -8.12 -10.60 -10.74
C TYR A 230 -9.08 -11.76 -10.88
N ASP A 231 -9.21 -12.55 -9.82
CA ASP A 231 -10.29 -13.53 -9.69
C ASP A 231 -11.59 -12.86 -9.19
N ASN A 232 -12.54 -13.69 -8.73
CA ASN A 232 -13.79 -13.22 -8.12
C ASN A 232 -13.89 -13.55 -6.63
N LYS A 233 -12.76 -13.92 -5.97
CA LYS A 233 -12.69 -14.30 -4.58
C LYS A 233 -12.24 -13.14 -3.70
N LYS A 234 -12.45 -13.24 -2.39
CA LYS A 234 -12.09 -12.18 -1.44
C LYS A 234 -10.58 -12.09 -1.23
N ASN A 235 -10.04 -10.89 -1.34
CA ASN A 235 -8.66 -10.62 -1.00
C ASN A 235 -8.53 -10.37 0.51
N PRO A 236 -7.82 -11.20 1.27
CA PRO A 236 -7.69 -11.04 2.72
C PRO A 236 -6.91 -9.79 3.15
N LYS A 237 -6.23 -9.12 2.20
CA LYS A 237 -5.53 -7.85 2.43
C LYS A 237 -6.41 -6.62 2.15
N SER A 238 -7.56 -6.77 1.48
CA SER A 238 -8.48 -5.68 1.13
C SER A 238 -9.52 -5.44 2.23
N ILE A 239 -9.07 -4.93 3.36
CA ILE A 239 -9.89 -4.72 4.56
C ILE A 239 -10.03 -3.25 4.91
N ASN A 240 -11.07 -2.93 5.69
CA ASN A 240 -11.44 -1.55 5.99
C ASN A 240 -10.34 -0.73 6.67
N LEU A 241 -9.57 -1.32 7.58
CA LEU A 241 -8.49 -0.58 8.24
C LEU A 241 -7.44 -0.09 7.24
N GLN A 242 -7.09 -0.91 6.24
CA GLN A 242 -6.20 -0.49 5.15
C GLN A 242 -6.75 0.74 4.44
N LYS A 243 -8.06 0.74 4.14
CA LYS A 243 -8.72 1.85 3.44
C LYS A 243 -8.82 3.11 4.29
N ILE A 244 -8.92 2.95 5.62
CA ILE A 244 -8.90 4.07 6.58
C ILE A 244 -7.49 4.66 6.69
N LEU A 245 -6.46 3.82 6.83
CA LEU A 245 -5.07 4.26 7.01
C LEU A 245 -4.39 4.70 5.71
N TYR A 246 -4.88 4.22 4.59
CA TYR A 246 -4.38 4.52 3.25
C TYR A 246 -5.55 4.96 2.35
N PRO A 247 -5.98 6.22 2.44
CA PRO A 247 -7.15 6.72 1.68
C PRO A 247 -7.01 6.61 0.16
N ASP A 248 -5.77 6.48 -0.33
CA ASP A 248 -5.42 6.21 -1.73
C ASP A 248 -5.25 4.70 -2.03
N TYR A 249 -5.84 3.82 -1.21
CA TYR A 249 -5.74 2.35 -1.30
C TYR A 249 -5.99 1.79 -2.71
N PHE A 250 -6.79 2.46 -3.52
CA PHE A 250 -7.09 2.09 -4.90
C PHE A 250 -5.87 2.17 -5.84
N THR A 251 -4.80 2.86 -5.42
CA THR A 251 -3.51 2.89 -6.16
C THR A 251 -2.65 1.66 -5.87
N ASN A 252 -3.06 0.81 -4.92
CA ASN A 252 -2.30 -0.36 -4.49
C ASN A 252 -2.99 -1.66 -4.93
N LYS A 253 -2.39 -2.38 -5.87
CA LYS A 253 -2.89 -3.68 -6.36
C LYS A 253 -3.17 -4.70 -5.25
N ASN A 254 -2.38 -4.64 -4.17
CA ASN A 254 -2.51 -5.58 -3.04
C ASN A 254 -3.74 -5.29 -2.17
N LEU A 255 -4.33 -4.09 -2.28
CA LEU A 255 -5.54 -3.68 -1.58
C LEU A 255 -6.79 -3.73 -2.47
N SER A 256 -6.66 -4.24 -3.68
CA SER A 256 -7.78 -4.52 -4.59
C SER A 256 -8.78 -5.49 -3.95
N LYS A 257 -10.05 -5.36 -4.31
CA LYS A 257 -11.16 -6.14 -3.75
C LYS A 257 -10.95 -7.65 -3.87
N ASN A 258 -10.41 -8.09 -4.99
CA ASN A 258 -10.21 -9.49 -5.35
C ASN A 258 -8.73 -9.87 -5.37
N ASN A 259 -8.43 -11.17 -5.46
CA ASN A 259 -7.06 -11.65 -5.50
C ASN A 259 -6.45 -11.47 -6.89
N LEU A 260 -5.22 -11.01 -6.92
CA LEU A 260 -4.46 -10.72 -8.13
C LEU A 260 -4.03 -12.01 -8.84
N LEU A 261 -4.39 -12.17 -10.12
CA LEU A 261 -4.03 -13.35 -10.94
C LEU A 261 -2.79 -13.12 -11.80
N THR A 262 -2.72 -11.96 -12.47
CA THR A 262 -1.58 -11.66 -13.34
C THR A 262 -1.15 -10.21 -13.23
N ILE A 263 0.14 -9.98 -13.50
CA ILE A 263 0.74 -8.67 -13.71
C ILE A 263 1.45 -8.70 -15.05
N THR A 264 1.22 -7.70 -15.88
CA THR A 264 2.02 -7.45 -17.08
C THR A 264 2.51 -6.03 -17.04
N GLU A 265 3.82 -5.85 -16.88
CA GLU A 265 4.50 -4.55 -16.91
C GLU A 265 5.16 -4.38 -18.28
N THR A 266 4.85 -3.28 -18.94
CA THR A 266 5.44 -2.86 -20.21
C THR A 266 6.20 -1.56 -20.00
N ILE A 267 7.51 -1.59 -20.14
CA ILE A 267 8.40 -0.44 -20.02
C ILE A 267 8.79 -0.01 -21.43
N THR A 268 8.49 1.23 -21.79
CA THR A 268 8.93 1.83 -23.04
C THR A 268 9.90 2.94 -22.74
N GLU A 269 11.13 2.82 -23.21
CA GLU A 269 12.18 3.81 -23.04
C GLU A 269 12.95 4.01 -24.34
N ASN A 270 13.02 5.26 -24.83
CA ASN A 270 13.75 5.63 -26.07
C ASN A 270 13.39 4.75 -27.27
N GLY A 271 12.10 4.40 -27.41
CA GLY A 271 11.57 3.54 -28.48
C GLY A 271 11.84 2.05 -28.32
N LYS A 272 12.48 1.62 -27.24
CA LYS A 272 12.63 0.21 -26.88
C LYS A 272 11.54 -0.19 -25.90
N THR A 273 11.04 -1.42 -26.04
CA THR A 273 9.99 -1.97 -25.16
C THR A 273 10.51 -3.25 -24.50
N GLU A 274 10.36 -3.31 -23.18
CA GLU A 274 10.57 -4.49 -22.36
C GLU A 274 9.23 -4.90 -21.74
N VAL A 275 8.95 -6.20 -21.64
CA VAL A 275 7.74 -6.74 -21.01
C VAL A 275 8.12 -7.71 -19.93
N LYS A 276 7.62 -7.47 -18.71
CA LYS A 276 7.76 -8.38 -17.56
C LYS A 276 6.40 -8.94 -17.18
N ARG A 277 6.35 -10.21 -16.80
CA ARG A 277 5.11 -10.89 -16.42
C ARG A 277 5.25 -11.62 -15.10
N GLY A 278 4.20 -11.48 -14.27
CA GLY A 278 4.01 -12.25 -13.05
C GLY A 278 2.65 -12.92 -13.05
N SER A 279 2.52 -14.01 -12.32
CA SER A 279 1.24 -14.71 -12.17
C SER A 279 1.12 -15.34 -10.78
N TYR A 280 -0.12 -15.54 -10.33
CA TYR A 280 -0.45 -16.04 -9.01
C TYR A 280 -1.37 -17.25 -9.12
N GLU A 281 -1.13 -18.26 -8.31
CA GLU A 281 -1.99 -19.42 -8.15
C GLU A 281 -2.49 -19.50 -6.72
N TYR A 282 -3.76 -19.84 -6.55
CA TYR A 282 -4.42 -19.86 -5.25
C TYR A 282 -5.02 -21.22 -4.95
N VAL A 283 -4.91 -21.61 -3.67
CA VAL A 283 -5.73 -22.66 -3.08
C VAL A 283 -6.68 -21.98 -2.10
N TYR A 284 -7.97 -22.31 -2.19
CA TYR A 284 -9.03 -21.66 -1.41
C TYR A 284 -9.68 -22.59 -0.40
N ASN A 285 -10.14 -21.98 0.71
CA ASN A 285 -11.17 -22.54 1.57
C ASN A 285 -12.37 -21.55 1.54
N GLY A 286 -13.45 -21.91 0.85
CA GLY A 286 -14.57 -21.00 0.58
C GLY A 286 -14.14 -19.83 -0.30
N ASP A 287 -14.30 -18.62 0.20
CA ASP A 287 -13.97 -17.38 -0.53
C ASP A 287 -12.57 -16.85 -0.24
N TYR A 288 -11.86 -17.43 0.72
CA TYR A 288 -10.55 -16.95 1.14
C TYR A 288 -9.41 -17.89 0.73
N PRO A 289 -8.26 -17.36 0.26
CA PRO A 289 -7.12 -18.18 -0.07
C PRO A 289 -6.46 -18.75 1.19
N THR A 290 -6.07 -20.02 1.16
CA THR A 290 -5.23 -20.65 2.17
C THR A 290 -3.77 -20.70 1.74
N THR A 291 -3.52 -20.71 0.43
CA THR A 291 -2.18 -20.69 -0.14
C THR A 291 -2.16 -19.84 -1.40
N VAL A 292 -1.11 -19.05 -1.56
CA VAL A 292 -0.82 -18.28 -2.77
C VAL A 292 0.59 -18.63 -3.22
N ARG A 293 0.76 -18.91 -4.52
CA ARG A 293 2.07 -19.10 -5.15
C ARG A 293 2.29 -17.97 -6.14
N GLU A 294 3.37 -17.23 -5.98
CA GLU A 294 3.78 -16.17 -6.90
C GLU A 294 4.85 -16.69 -7.87
N PHE A 295 4.64 -16.38 -9.14
CA PHE A 295 5.56 -16.77 -10.21
C PHE A 295 5.96 -15.53 -11.02
N GLN A 296 7.20 -15.53 -11.48
CA GLN A 296 7.72 -14.58 -12.48
C GLN A 296 8.11 -15.31 -13.75
N GLU A 297 7.95 -14.65 -14.89
CA GLU A 297 8.48 -15.12 -16.17
C GLU A 297 9.94 -14.66 -16.30
N ARG A 298 10.85 -15.62 -16.46
CA ARG A 298 12.28 -15.37 -16.68
C ARG A 298 12.75 -16.16 -17.89
N ASN A 299 13.21 -15.47 -18.94
CA ASN A 299 13.66 -16.11 -20.20
C ASN A 299 12.59 -17.07 -20.78
N GLY A 300 11.32 -16.66 -20.75
CA GLY A 300 10.18 -17.45 -21.24
C GLY A 300 9.77 -18.61 -20.32
N ASN A 301 10.41 -18.79 -19.18
CA ASN A 301 10.04 -19.82 -18.21
C ASN A 301 9.33 -19.21 -16.99
N ARG A 302 8.31 -19.89 -16.53
CA ARG A 302 7.60 -19.54 -15.30
C ARG A 302 8.37 -20.10 -14.10
N VAL A 303 8.83 -19.20 -13.21
CA VAL A 303 9.68 -19.53 -12.05
C VAL A 303 8.92 -19.15 -10.78
N LEU A 304 8.81 -20.10 -9.83
CA LEU A 304 8.25 -19.83 -8.50
C LEU A 304 9.21 -18.90 -7.74
N GLU A 305 8.68 -17.81 -7.20
CA GLU A 305 9.41 -16.85 -6.38
C GLU A 305 9.09 -17.02 -4.89
N GLU A 306 7.80 -17.09 -4.57
CA GLU A 306 7.31 -17.11 -3.19
C GLU A 306 6.04 -17.96 -3.05
N THR A 307 5.86 -18.54 -1.85
CA THR A 307 4.59 -19.13 -1.43
C THR A 307 4.14 -18.47 -0.14
N THR A 308 2.91 -17.94 -0.12
CA THR A 308 2.26 -17.37 1.06
C THR A 308 1.20 -18.33 1.57
N GLU A 309 1.21 -18.64 2.87
CA GLU A 309 0.19 -19.48 3.53
C GLU A 309 -0.59 -18.63 4.54
N TYR A 310 -1.92 -18.80 4.56
CA TYR A 310 -2.84 -18.12 5.45
C TYR A 310 -3.51 -19.11 6.41
N LYS A 311 -3.56 -18.77 7.72
CA LYS A 311 -4.35 -19.46 8.73
C LYS A 311 -5.38 -18.49 9.32
N TYR A 312 -6.66 -18.85 9.24
CA TYR A 312 -7.79 -18.06 9.71
C TYR A 312 -8.24 -18.45 11.11
#